data_d069171ac3ec28505a4f2280727a947f
#
_entry.id   d069171ac3ec28505a4f2280727a947f
#
_cell.length_a   1.000
_cell.length_b   1.000
_cell.length_c   1.000
_cell.angle_alpha   90.00
_cell.angle_beta   90.00
_cell.angle_gamma   90.00
#
_symmetry.space_group_name_H-M   'P 1'
#
loop_
_entity.id
_entity.type
_entity.pdbx_description
1 polymer ?
#
loop_
_entity_poly.entity_id
_entity_poly.type
_entity_poly.pdbx_seq_one_letter_code
_entity_poly.pdbx_strand_id
1 'polypeptide(L)'
;MNDALVISRLRPVLLAGLPRSSPGTAVPIHGETLHQLCLTEGLLELLDFTRHGSAADPLACMWLASLRWYKLLHGSFPLNAPQPPQQLVDHGLTVLKGAGALHILPGTADASLRGLASGDMAYPSSPAQPQETADAVLIRILPIGLVPYIEDQMRRSWAEQAVALTHGHPNVGETAQQLVTAVHRLAAGEHSDTADLLDRMSSPTAEIIAAQLSAAKTGQLPDPEADLPVSDLLSVVVEDLADRWETVTAPR
;
A
#
# COMPACT_ATOMS: atom_id res chain seq x y z
N MET A 1 -22.92 3.62 -6.68
CA MET A 1 -21.62 3.63 -5.96
C MET A 1 -21.03 5.01 -6.16
N ASN A 2 -20.46 5.63 -5.14
CA ASN A 2 -19.92 7.00 -5.26
C ASN A 2 -18.42 6.94 -5.50
N ASP A 3 -18.03 6.56 -6.74
CA ASP A 3 -16.61 6.40 -7.11
C ASP A 3 -15.81 7.71 -6.96
N ALA A 4 -16.45 8.87 -7.18
CA ALA A 4 -15.78 10.16 -6.98
C ALA A 4 -15.36 10.36 -5.51
N LEU A 5 -16.19 9.92 -4.57
CA LEU A 5 -15.84 9.96 -3.15
C LEU A 5 -14.69 8.98 -2.83
N VAL A 6 -14.74 7.76 -3.37
CA VAL A 6 -13.68 6.75 -3.18
C VAL A 6 -12.34 7.27 -3.71
N ILE A 7 -12.32 7.86 -4.91
CA ILE A 7 -11.13 8.45 -5.53
C ILE A 7 -10.49 9.50 -4.62
N SER A 8 -11.30 10.40 -4.07
CA SER A 8 -10.80 11.49 -3.19
C SER A 8 -10.24 11.01 -1.85
N ARG A 9 -10.45 9.73 -1.49
CA ARG A 9 -9.96 9.16 -0.22
C ARG A 9 -8.52 8.68 -0.27
N LEU A 10 -7.92 8.51 -1.44
CA LEU A 10 -6.54 7.99 -1.51
C LEU A 10 -5.57 8.90 -0.75
N ARG A 11 -5.58 10.19 -1.02
CA ARG A 11 -4.69 11.19 -0.39
C ARG A 11 -4.75 11.14 1.14
N PRO A 12 -5.90 11.34 1.79
CA PRO A 12 -5.97 11.30 3.25
C PRO A 12 -5.61 9.94 3.83
N VAL A 13 -5.94 8.84 3.15
CA VAL A 13 -5.59 7.49 3.61
C VAL A 13 -4.07 7.27 3.60
N LEU A 14 -3.38 7.61 2.52
CA LEU A 14 -1.93 7.47 2.46
C LEU A 14 -1.23 8.38 3.46
N LEU A 15 -1.65 9.65 3.58
CA LEU A 15 -1.08 10.59 4.56
C LEU A 15 -1.29 10.14 6.00
N ALA A 16 -2.45 9.53 6.31
CA ALA A 16 -2.73 9.01 7.65
C ALA A 16 -1.84 7.82 8.05
N GLY A 17 -1.31 7.09 7.07
CA GLY A 17 -0.36 5.98 7.29
C GLY A 17 1.09 6.44 7.44
N LEU A 18 1.40 7.71 7.17
CA LEU A 18 2.76 8.22 7.30
C LEU A 18 3.11 8.50 8.77
N PRO A 19 4.39 8.31 9.14
CA PRO A 19 4.86 8.68 10.46
C PRO A 19 4.85 10.19 10.65
N ARG A 20 4.74 10.60 11.91
CA ARG A 20 4.89 11.99 12.32
C ARG A 20 6.32 12.23 12.79
N SER A 21 6.90 13.35 12.40
CA SER A 21 8.29 13.68 12.74
C SER A 21 8.51 15.19 12.81
N SER A 22 9.49 15.61 13.60
CA SER A 22 9.92 17.00 13.60
C SER A 22 10.59 17.35 12.25
N PRO A 23 10.36 18.56 11.72
CA PRO A 23 11.00 19.02 10.50
C PRO A 23 12.55 18.84 10.56
N GLY A 24 13.12 18.34 9.48
CA GLY A 24 14.59 18.17 9.36
C GLY A 24 15.17 16.97 10.11
N THR A 25 14.36 16.12 10.74
CA THR A 25 14.82 14.87 11.34
C THR A 25 14.61 13.69 10.38
N ALA A 26 15.48 12.67 10.50
CA ALA A 26 15.26 11.41 9.80
C ALA A 26 13.94 10.77 10.27
N VAL A 27 13.14 10.32 9.33
CA VAL A 27 11.78 9.81 9.58
C VAL A 27 11.84 8.32 9.88
N PRO A 28 11.48 7.88 11.11
CA PRO A 28 11.32 6.45 11.39
C PRO A 28 10.07 5.94 10.67
N ILE A 29 10.24 5.00 9.75
CA ILE A 29 9.14 4.51 8.93
C ILE A 29 9.03 2.99 8.94
N HIS A 30 7.81 2.50 9.01
CA HIS A 30 7.51 1.09 8.85
C HIS A 30 7.76 0.63 7.41
N GLY A 31 8.46 -0.49 7.20
CA GLY A 31 8.82 -0.97 5.87
C GLY A 31 7.61 -1.23 4.96
N GLU A 32 6.50 -1.74 5.51
CA GLU A 32 5.28 -1.97 4.74
C GLU A 32 4.54 -0.67 4.37
N THR A 33 4.75 0.43 5.08
CA THR A 33 4.24 1.75 4.63
C THR A 33 4.96 2.20 3.36
N LEU A 34 6.26 1.99 3.23
CA LEU A 34 6.98 2.23 1.96
C LEU A 34 6.50 1.29 0.86
N HIS A 35 6.21 0.03 1.21
CA HIS A 35 5.65 -0.94 0.27
C HIS A 35 4.26 -0.50 -0.22
N GLN A 36 3.42 0.03 0.69
CA GLN A 36 2.12 0.59 0.34
C GLN A 36 2.22 1.67 -0.74
N LEU A 37 3.17 2.60 -0.62
CA LEU A 37 3.38 3.65 -1.62
C LEU A 37 3.80 3.07 -2.97
N CYS A 38 4.76 2.15 -2.99
CA CYS A 38 5.18 1.48 -4.23
C CYS A 38 4.05 0.66 -4.85
N LEU A 39 3.27 -0.08 -4.04
CA LEU A 39 2.15 -0.87 -4.54
C LEU A 39 1.03 0.02 -5.10
N THR A 40 0.77 1.16 -4.47
CA THR A 40 -0.19 2.15 -4.98
C THR A 40 0.23 2.67 -6.36
N GLU A 41 1.52 2.89 -6.59
CA GLU A 41 2.02 3.26 -7.92
C GLU A 41 1.83 2.12 -8.94
N GLY A 42 2.01 0.86 -8.54
CA GLY A 42 1.71 -0.29 -9.40
C GLY A 42 0.22 -0.40 -9.77
N LEU A 43 -0.68 -0.05 -8.84
CA LEU A 43 -2.11 0.05 -9.14
C LEU A 43 -2.41 1.23 -10.07
N LEU A 44 -1.71 2.35 -9.92
CA LEU A 44 -1.83 3.50 -10.80
C LEU A 44 -1.39 3.16 -12.23
N GLU A 45 -0.26 2.43 -12.39
CA GLU A 45 0.19 1.90 -13.70
C GLU A 45 -0.89 1.02 -14.35
N LEU A 46 -1.50 0.11 -13.58
CA LEU A 46 -2.59 -0.75 -14.05
C LEU A 46 -3.78 0.06 -14.57
N LEU A 47 -4.20 1.08 -13.80
CA LEU A 47 -5.32 1.95 -14.15
C LEU A 47 -5.01 2.79 -15.39
N ASP A 48 -3.79 3.28 -15.52
CA ASP A 48 -3.34 4.05 -16.69
C ASP A 48 -3.33 3.19 -17.96
N PHE A 49 -2.81 1.96 -17.91
CA PHE A 49 -2.91 1.01 -19.02
C PHE A 49 -4.36 0.77 -19.42
N THR A 50 -5.23 0.52 -18.44
CA THR A 50 -6.67 0.29 -18.70
C THR A 50 -7.32 1.52 -19.32
N ARG A 51 -6.99 2.71 -18.85
CA ARG A 51 -7.46 3.99 -19.40
C ARG A 51 -7.08 4.17 -20.86
N HIS A 52 -5.89 3.70 -21.25
CA HIS A 52 -5.42 3.74 -22.63
C HIS A 52 -5.88 2.55 -23.49
N GLY A 53 -6.75 1.69 -22.97
CA GLY A 53 -7.31 0.54 -23.67
C GLY A 53 -6.36 -0.65 -23.77
N SER A 54 -5.30 -0.66 -22.98
CA SER A 54 -4.35 -1.79 -22.88
C SER A 54 -4.75 -2.70 -21.74
N ALA A 55 -4.79 -4.02 -21.99
CA ALA A 55 -4.95 -5.00 -20.93
C ALA A 55 -3.66 -5.12 -20.12
N ALA A 56 -3.78 -5.12 -18.78
CA ALA A 56 -2.66 -5.38 -17.89
C ALA A 56 -3.10 -6.38 -16.81
N ASP A 57 -2.16 -7.19 -16.33
CA ASP A 57 -2.41 -8.14 -15.25
C ASP A 57 -2.18 -7.43 -13.90
N PRO A 58 -3.22 -7.33 -13.03
CA PRO A 58 -3.11 -6.72 -11.71
C PRO A 58 -2.01 -7.33 -10.85
N LEU A 59 -1.91 -8.66 -10.84
CA LEU A 59 -0.89 -9.36 -10.08
C LEU A 59 0.52 -8.99 -10.55
N ALA A 60 0.75 -8.95 -11.87
CA ALA A 60 2.04 -8.57 -12.43
C ALA A 60 2.41 -7.11 -12.09
N CYS A 61 1.47 -6.16 -12.18
CA CYS A 61 1.71 -4.77 -11.80
C CYS A 61 2.10 -4.64 -10.31
N MET A 62 1.36 -5.33 -9.42
CA MET A 62 1.65 -5.34 -7.99
C MET A 62 2.98 -6.03 -7.67
N TRP A 63 3.31 -7.12 -8.36
CA TRP A 63 4.58 -7.81 -8.19
C TRP A 63 5.77 -6.95 -8.64
N LEU A 64 5.71 -6.32 -9.81
CA LEU A 64 6.77 -5.43 -10.29
C LEU A 64 6.98 -4.24 -9.34
N ALA A 65 5.90 -3.68 -8.80
CA ALA A 65 5.97 -2.64 -7.77
C ALA A 65 6.63 -3.16 -6.48
N SER A 66 6.31 -4.38 -6.05
CA SER A 66 6.93 -5.04 -4.90
C SER A 66 8.43 -5.30 -5.11
N LEU A 67 8.85 -5.61 -6.34
CA LEU A 67 10.28 -5.74 -6.68
C LEU A 67 11.01 -4.40 -6.63
N ARG A 68 10.39 -3.27 -7.06
CA ARG A 68 10.96 -1.93 -6.89
C ARG A 68 11.15 -1.59 -5.40
N TRP A 69 10.14 -1.89 -4.57
CA TRP A 69 10.25 -1.75 -3.12
C TRP A 69 11.35 -2.66 -2.51
N TYR A 70 11.45 -3.91 -2.95
CA TYR A 70 12.52 -4.82 -2.51
C TYR A 70 13.90 -4.21 -2.80
N LYS A 71 14.12 -3.72 -4.02
CA LYS A 71 15.37 -3.03 -4.39
C LYS A 71 15.61 -1.79 -3.54
N LEU A 72 14.59 -1.01 -3.23
CA LEU A 72 14.69 0.16 -2.36
C LEU A 72 15.26 -0.21 -0.98
N LEU A 73 14.78 -1.31 -0.38
CA LEU A 73 15.22 -1.72 0.95
C LEU A 73 16.53 -2.50 0.91
N HIS A 74 16.65 -3.48 0.03
CA HIS A 74 17.78 -4.41 -0.05
C HIS A 74 18.98 -3.86 -0.84
N GLY A 75 18.77 -2.90 -1.73
CA GLY A 75 19.79 -2.29 -2.59
C GLY A 75 19.92 -2.91 -3.98
N SER A 76 19.41 -4.11 -4.21
CA SER A 76 19.39 -4.80 -5.50
C SER A 76 18.10 -5.59 -5.67
N PHE A 77 17.74 -5.92 -6.92
CA PHE A 77 16.67 -6.89 -7.17
C PHE A 77 17.08 -8.30 -6.75
N PRO A 78 16.12 -9.20 -6.46
CA PRO A 78 16.41 -10.63 -6.31
C PRO A 78 17.10 -11.19 -7.57
N LEU A 79 17.96 -12.18 -7.40
CA LEU A 79 18.88 -12.66 -8.47
C LEU A 79 18.17 -13.03 -9.77
N ASN A 80 17.03 -13.69 -9.69
CA ASN A 80 16.29 -14.21 -10.85
C ASN A 80 15.09 -13.35 -11.24
N ALA A 81 14.86 -12.23 -10.54
CA ALA A 81 13.72 -11.36 -10.78
C ALA A 81 13.92 -10.51 -12.05
N PRO A 82 12.85 -10.14 -12.75
CA PRO A 82 12.91 -9.06 -13.70
C PRO A 82 13.33 -7.76 -13.01
N GLN A 83 13.90 -6.85 -13.77
CA GLN A 83 14.34 -5.54 -13.29
C GLN A 83 13.41 -4.46 -13.85
N PRO A 84 12.25 -4.22 -13.23
CA PRO A 84 11.33 -3.21 -13.72
C PRO A 84 11.99 -1.82 -13.72
N PRO A 85 11.63 -0.95 -14.67
CA PRO A 85 12.12 0.42 -14.68
C PRO A 85 11.68 1.13 -13.41
N GLN A 86 12.52 2.08 -12.97
CA GLN A 86 12.22 2.94 -11.84
C GLN A 86 11.03 3.83 -12.15
N GLN A 87 10.14 4.03 -11.19
CA GLN A 87 8.99 4.92 -11.24
C GLN A 87 9.17 6.11 -10.30
N LEU A 88 8.23 7.04 -10.28
CA LEU A 88 8.39 8.28 -9.53
C LEU A 88 8.43 8.07 -8.01
N VAL A 89 7.59 7.17 -7.49
CA VAL A 89 7.54 6.87 -6.04
C VAL A 89 8.85 6.25 -5.58
N ASP A 90 9.28 5.15 -6.19
CA ASP A 90 10.51 4.48 -5.76
C ASP A 90 11.76 5.31 -6.07
N HIS A 91 11.71 6.20 -7.08
CA HIS A 91 12.74 7.21 -7.28
C HIS A 91 12.82 8.19 -6.11
N GLY A 92 11.70 8.83 -5.76
CA GLY A 92 11.63 9.78 -4.65
C GLY A 92 12.08 9.16 -3.33
N LEU A 93 11.60 7.95 -3.02
CA LEU A 93 11.99 7.22 -1.83
C LEU A 93 13.49 6.85 -1.82
N THR A 94 14.07 6.51 -2.99
CA THR A 94 15.51 6.24 -3.12
C THR A 94 16.34 7.49 -2.83
N VAL A 95 15.91 8.65 -3.34
CA VAL A 95 16.59 9.94 -3.06
C VAL A 95 16.53 10.26 -1.56
N LEU A 96 15.37 10.14 -0.91
CA LEU A 96 15.19 10.38 0.52
C LEU A 96 16.05 9.42 1.37
N LYS A 97 16.08 8.14 1.02
CA LYS A 97 16.93 7.15 1.69
C LYS A 97 18.41 7.48 1.52
N GLY A 98 18.84 7.83 0.31
CA GLY A 98 20.23 8.20 0.02
C GLY A 98 20.67 9.48 0.74
N ALA A 99 19.76 10.41 0.98
CA ALA A 99 20.00 11.61 1.78
C ALA A 99 19.98 11.35 3.31
N GLY A 100 19.74 10.11 3.76
CA GLY A 100 19.62 9.78 5.19
C GLY A 100 18.34 10.29 5.85
N ALA A 101 17.36 10.70 5.04
CA ALA A 101 16.10 11.25 5.53
C ALA A 101 15.09 10.17 5.99
N LEU A 102 15.29 8.91 5.59
CA LEU A 102 14.45 7.79 5.99
C LEU A 102 15.21 6.82 6.89
N HIS A 103 14.61 6.49 8.03
CA HIS A 103 15.08 5.45 8.93
C HIS A 103 14.06 4.30 8.96
N ILE A 104 14.35 3.23 8.21
CA ILE A 104 13.44 2.08 8.16
C ILE A 104 13.52 1.32 9.48
N LEU A 105 12.39 1.15 10.15
CA LEU A 105 12.30 0.46 11.42
C LEU A 105 12.70 -1.02 11.26
N PRO A 106 13.66 -1.52 12.05
CA PRO A 106 14.15 -2.90 11.93
C PRO A 106 13.02 -3.92 12.08
N GLY A 107 13.08 -5.00 11.28
CA GLY A 107 12.12 -6.10 11.34
C GLY A 107 10.79 -5.86 10.64
N THR A 108 10.43 -4.63 10.35
CA THR A 108 9.10 -4.27 9.82
C THR A 108 8.86 -4.64 8.36
N ALA A 109 9.90 -5.10 7.66
CA ALA A 109 9.85 -5.54 6.26
C ALA A 109 10.29 -6.99 6.06
N ASP A 110 10.79 -7.66 7.09
CA ASP A 110 11.54 -8.91 6.97
C ASP A 110 10.73 -10.04 6.34
N ALA A 111 9.47 -10.22 6.73
CA ALA A 111 8.62 -11.26 6.17
C ALA A 111 8.40 -11.05 4.68
N SER A 112 8.09 -9.83 4.25
CA SER A 112 7.88 -9.51 2.84
C SER A 112 9.17 -9.59 2.03
N LEU A 113 10.30 -9.17 2.57
CA LEU A 113 11.61 -9.33 1.92
C LEU A 113 11.95 -10.81 1.69
N ARG A 114 11.73 -11.67 2.71
CA ARG A 114 11.91 -13.12 2.54
C ARG A 114 10.99 -13.70 1.46
N GLY A 115 9.72 -13.27 1.43
CA GLY A 115 8.76 -13.75 0.43
C GLY A 115 9.14 -13.42 -1.00
N LEU A 116 9.73 -12.24 -1.24
CA LEU A 116 10.16 -11.79 -2.56
C LEU A 116 11.58 -12.27 -2.95
N ALA A 117 12.33 -12.86 -2.03
CA ALA A 117 13.75 -13.16 -2.24
C ALA A 117 14.03 -14.16 -3.37
N SER A 118 13.08 -15.05 -3.72
CA SER A 118 13.22 -15.96 -4.87
C SER A 118 13.22 -15.21 -6.20
N GLY A 119 12.59 -14.05 -6.26
CA GLY A 119 12.37 -13.31 -7.48
C GLY A 119 11.23 -13.83 -8.36
N ASP A 120 10.56 -14.91 -7.94
CA ASP A 120 9.42 -15.48 -8.65
C ASP A 120 8.12 -14.74 -8.31
N MET A 121 7.20 -14.70 -9.27
CA MET A 121 5.85 -14.21 -9.03
C MET A 121 5.01 -15.31 -8.37
N ALA A 122 4.63 -15.13 -7.13
CA ALA A 122 3.77 -16.07 -6.40
C ALA A 122 2.28 -15.81 -6.69
N TYR A 123 1.46 -16.84 -6.48
CA TYR A 123 0.01 -16.84 -6.76
C TYR A 123 -0.76 -17.30 -5.54
N PRO A 124 -2.05 -16.99 -5.38
CA PRO A 124 -2.87 -17.52 -4.29
C PRO A 124 -2.86 -19.05 -4.20
N SER A 125 -2.80 -19.74 -5.33
CA SER A 125 -2.69 -21.22 -5.39
C SER A 125 -1.31 -21.76 -5.02
N SER A 126 -0.28 -20.92 -5.03
CA SER A 126 1.11 -21.25 -4.70
C SER A 126 1.82 -20.03 -4.11
N PRO A 127 1.47 -19.63 -2.88
CA PRO A 127 2.00 -18.43 -2.25
C PRO A 127 3.46 -18.59 -1.85
N ALA A 128 4.18 -17.47 -1.75
CA ALA A 128 5.62 -17.46 -1.48
C ALA A 128 6.00 -18.11 -0.14
N GLN A 129 5.22 -17.90 0.90
CA GLN A 129 5.45 -18.41 2.25
C GLN A 129 4.13 -18.93 2.85
N PRO A 130 3.74 -20.20 2.59
CA PRO A 130 2.41 -20.73 2.95
C PRO A 130 2.05 -20.65 4.44
N GLN A 131 3.04 -20.57 5.33
CA GLN A 131 2.85 -20.53 6.78
C GLN A 131 3.10 -19.16 7.40
N GLU A 132 3.45 -18.12 6.60
CA GLU A 132 3.72 -16.79 7.13
C GLU A 132 2.43 -16.09 7.57
N THR A 133 2.41 -15.67 8.83
CA THR A 133 1.23 -15.08 9.49
C THR A 133 1.40 -13.60 9.85
N ALA A 134 2.55 -12.98 9.55
CA ALA A 134 2.81 -11.60 9.91
C ALA A 134 1.75 -10.67 9.30
N ASP A 135 1.09 -9.90 10.14
CA ASP A 135 -0.05 -9.03 9.78
C ASP A 135 0.36 -7.69 9.17
N ALA A 136 1.64 -7.32 9.27
CA ALA A 136 2.16 -6.07 8.71
C ALA A 136 1.91 -5.93 7.19
N VAL A 137 1.83 -7.06 6.47
CA VAL A 137 1.45 -7.11 5.05
C VAL A 137 0.12 -6.40 4.75
N LEU A 138 -0.78 -6.33 5.72
CA LEU A 138 -2.10 -5.71 5.60
C LEU A 138 -2.02 -4.19 5.40
N ILE A 139 -0.93 -3.54 5.84
CA ILE A 139 -0.73 -2.10 5.61
C ILE A 139 -0.70 -1.80 4.13
N ARG A 140 0.06 -2.56 3.34
CA ARG A 140 0.29 -2.24 1.92
C ARG A 140 -0.92 -2.46 1.03
N ILE A 141 -1.91 -3.27 1.45
CA ILE A 141 -3.05 -3.62 0.60
C ILE A 141 -4.22 -2.63 0.67
N LEU A 142 -4.24 -1.71 1.63
CA LEU A 142 -5.36 -0.76 1.80
C LEU A 142 -5.73 -0.01 0.51
N PRO A 143 -4.77 0.47 -0.31
CA PRO A 143 -5.08 1.19 -1.55
C PRO A 143 -5.92 0.38 -2.55
N ILE A 144 -5.87 -0.97 -2.48
CA ILE A 144 -6.73 -1.83 -3.31
C ILE A 144 -8.22 -1.58 -3.00
N GLY A 145 -8.55 -1.29 -1.75
CA GLY A 145 -9.90 -0.90 -1.34
C GLY A 145 -10.39 0.41 -1.97
N LEU A 146 -9.47 1.25 -2.44
CA LEU A 146 -9.74 2.57 -3.03
C LEU A 146 -9.73 2.57 -4.57
N VAL A 147 -9.51 1.40 -5.20
CA VAL A 147 -9.59 1.29 -6.66
C VAL A 147 -11.05 1.48 -7.08
N PRO A 148 -11.35 2.50 -7.91
CA PRO A 148 -12.71 2.78 -8.37
C PRO A 148 -13.12 1.84 -9.51
N TYR A 149 -14.41 1.80 -9.82
CA TYR A 149 -14.99 1.13 -10.99
C TYR A 149 -14.79 -0.39 -11.06
N ILE A 150 -14.36 -1.03 -9.99
CA ILE A 150 -14.25 -2.49 -9.92
C ILE A 150 -15.25 -3.09 -8.91
N GLU A 151 -15.68 -4.32 -9.18
CA GLU A 151 -16.58 -5.05 -8.30
C GLU A 151 -15.86 -5.54 -7.02
N ASP A 152 -16.63 -5.76 -5.95
CA ASP A 152 -16.09 -6.21 -4.67
C ASP A 152 -15.35 -7.56 -4.77
N GLN A 153 -15.85 -8.48 -5.59
CA GLN A 153 -15.17 -9.75 -5.83
C GLN A 153 -13.78 -9.55 -6.46
N MET A 154 -13.65 -8.64 -7.42
CA MET A 154 -12.37 -8.32 -8.05
C MET A 154 -11.41 -7.69 -7.04
N ARG A 155 -11.88 -6.76 -6.22
CA ARG A 155 -11.11 -6.10 -5.16
C ARG A 155 -10.55 -7.12 -4.16
N ARG A 156 -11.39 -8.06 -3.71
CA ARG A 156 -10.97 -9.15 -2.82
C ARG A 156 -9.93 -10.05 -3.47
N SER A 157 -10.12 -10.41 -4.73
CA SER A 157 -9.17 -11.24 -5.48
C SER A 157 -7.80 -10.53 -5.60
N TRP A 158 -7.78 -9.23 -5.85
CA TRP A 158 -6.51 -8.48 -5.90
C TRP A 158 -5.83 -8.38 -4.53
N ALA A 159 -6.58 -8.24 -3.45
CA ALA A 159 -6.03 -8.27 -2.10
C ALA A 159 -5.36 -9.62 -1.78
N GLU A 160 -6.03 -10.73 -2.11
CA GLU A 160 -5.48 -12.07 -1.97
C GLU A 160 -4.21 -12.27 -2.80
N GLN A 161 -4.22 -11.81 -4.06
CA GLN A 161 -3.05 -11.84 -4.96
C GLN A 161 -1.88 -11.02 -4.37
N ALA A 162 -2.14 -9.81 -3.88
CA ALA A 162 -1.11 -8.95 -3.29
C ALA A 162 -0.48 -9.59 -2.03
N VAL A 163 -1.29 -10.24 -1.20
CA VAL A 163 -0.80 -10.98 -0.02
C VAL A 163 0.04 -12.17 -0.46
N ALA A 164 -0.42 -12.97 -1.44
CA ALA A 164 0.23 -14.19 -1.90
C ALA A 164 1.65 -13.97 -2.42
N LEU A 165 1.97 -12.76 -2.88
CA LEU A 165 3.33 -12.40 -3.29
C LEU A 165 4.38 -12.62 -2.19
N THR A 166 3.97 -12.59 -0.92
CA THR A 166 4.90 -12.68 0.22
C THR A 166 4.40 -13.55 1.37
N HIS A 167 3.10 -13.71 1.54
CA HIS A 167 2.45 -14.41 2.66
C HIS A 167 1.43 -15.39 2.12
N GLY A 168 1.28 -16.55 2.73
CA GLY A 168 0.38 -17.58 2.22
C GLY A 168 -0.56 -18.17 3.27
N HIS A 169 -0.47 -17.75 4.53
CA HIS A 169 -1.38 -18.28 5.53
C HIS A 169 -2.84 -17.85 5.25
N PRO A 170 -3.81 -18.78 5.21
CA PRO A 170 -5.19 -18.48 4.82
C PRO A 170 -5.83 -17.34 5.62
N ASN A 171 -5.58 -17.28 6.94
CA ASN A 171 -6.15 -16.22 7.79
C ASN A 171 -5.69 -14.81 7.36
N VAL A 172 -4.46 -14.67 6.87
CA VAL A 172 -3.94 -13.36 6.40
C VAL A 172 -4.66 -12.96 5.11
N GLY A 173 -4.83 -13.91 4.19
CA GLY A 173 -5.59 -13.68 2.95
C GLY A 173 -7.06 -13.32 3.22
N GLU A 174 -7.72 -14.03 4.14
CA GLU A 174 -9.09 -13.71 4.53
C GLU A 174 -9.21 -12.33 5.18
N THR A 175 -8.32 -12.00 6.11
CA THR A 175 -8.27 -10.68 6.76
C THR A 175 -8.03 -9.58 5.72
N ALA A 176 -7.17 -9.80 4.73
CA ALA A 176 -6.92 -8.86 3.64
C ALA A 176 -8.19 -8.59 2.81
N GLN A 177 -8.94 -9.63 2.45
CA GLN A 177 -10.20 -9.49 1.71
C GLN A 177 -11.25 -8.71 2.52
N GLN A 178 -11.37 -8.98 3.82
CA GLN A 178 -12.27 -8.25 4.72
C GLN A 178 -11.84 -6.77 4.84
N LEU A 179 -10.55 -6.52 4.97
CA LEU A 179 -10.00 -5.17 5.13
C LEU A 179 -10.24 -4.30 3.89
N VAL A 180 -9.98 -4.78 2.68
CA VAL A 180 -10.21 -3.97 1.46
C VAL A 180 -11.69 -3.70 1.23
N THR A 181 -12.59 -4.63 1.60
CA THR A 181 -14.04 -4.40 1.59
C THR A 181 -14.43 -3.32 2.59
N ALA A 182 -13.87 -3.35 3.82
CA ALA A 182 -14.13 -2.34 4.84
C ALA A 182 -13.64 -0.94 4.40
N VAL A 183 -12.41 -0.85 3.89
CA VAL A 183 -11.85 0.40 3.33
C VAL A 183 -12.78 0.97 2.26
N HIS A 184 -13.22 0.14 1.31
CA HIS A 184 -14.09 0.58 0.22
C HIS A 184 -15.41 1.14 0.73
N ARG A 185 -16.08 0.42 1.63
CA ARG A 185 -17.36 0.85 2.20
C ARG A 185 -17.23 2.16 2.96
N LEU A 186 -16.20 2.28 3.81
CA LEU A 186 -15.93 3.53 4.54
C LEU A 186 -15.65 4.69 3.57
N ALA A 187 -14.83 4.46 2.54
CA ALA A 187 -14.52 5.46 1.51
C ALA A 187 -15.75 5.88 0.69
N ALA A 188 -16.68 4.97 0.46
CA ALA A 188 -17.95 5.24 -0.21
C ALA A 188 -18.99 5.97 0.69
N GLY A 189 -18.66 6.22 1.96
CA GLY A 189 -19.56 6.84 2.95
C GLY A 189 -20.52 5.87 3.61
N GLU A 190 -20.27 4.56 3.50
CA GLU A 190 -21.05 3.52 4.13
C GLU A 190 -20.50 3.16 5.51
N HIS A 191 -21.33 2.50 6.33
CA HIS A 191 -20.87 1.97 7.61
C HIS A 191 -20.11 0.65 7.41
N SER A 192 -18.99 0.49 8.09
CA SER A 192 -18.29 -0.80 8.26
C SER A 192 -17.75 -0.89 9.68
N ASP A 193 -18.05 -2.00 10.36
CA ASP A 193 -17.44 -2.32 11.65
C ASP A 193 -16.06 -2.92 11.39
N THR A 194 -15.06 -2.35 12.04
CA THR A 194 -13.64 -2.73 11.85
C THR A 194 -12.97 -3.11 13.18
N ALA A 195 -13.69 -3.07 14.30
CA ALA A 195 -13.12 -3.33 15.63
C ALA A 195 -12.51 -4.73 15.71
N ASP A 196 -13.28 -5.77 15.34
CA ASP A 196 -12.81 -7.15 15.35
C ASP A 196 -11.63 -7.41 14.40
N LEU A 197 -11.50 -6.63 13.32
CA LEU A 197 -10.34 -6.73 12.42
C LEU A 197 -9.08 -6.18 13.07
N LEU A 198 -9.18 -5.01 13.71
CA LEU A 198 -8.06 -4.34 14.36
C LEU A 198 -7.60 -5.12 15.60
N ASP A 199 -8.51 -5.70 16.36
CA ASP A 199 -8.19 -6.48 17.58
C ASP A 199 -7.37 -7.75 17.30
N ARG A 200 -7.37 -8.23 16.06
CA ARG A 200 -6.59 -9.41 15.63
C ARG A 200 -5.18 -9.04 15.16
N MET A 201 -4.86 -7.75 15.05
CA MET A 201 -3.58 -7.27 14.51
C MET A 201 -2.61 -6.92 15.63
N SER A 202 -1.32 -6.99 15.35
CA SER A 202 -0.27 -6.45 16.22
C SER A 202 -0.43 -4.94 16.39
N SER A 203 -0.05 -4.40 17.56
CA SER A 203 -0.25 -2.99 17.88
C SER A 203 0.28 -2.02 16.80
N PRO A 204 1.52 -2.14 16.32
CA PRO A 204 2.01 -1.22 15.28
C PRO A 204 1.18 -1.29 13.97
N THR A 205 0.77 -2.48 13.55
CA THR A 205 -0.07 -2.66 12.36
C THR A 205 -1.46 -2.08 12.58
N ALA A 206 -2.10 -2.41 13.71
CA ALA A 206 -3.43 -1.93 14.06
C ALA A 206 -3.50 -0.40 14.13
N GLU A 207 -2.51 0.26 14.72
CA GLU A 207 -2.45 1.73 14.83
C GLU A 207 -2.39 2.41 13.47
N ILE A 208 -1.52 1.93 12.57
CA ILE A 208 -1.39 2.48 11.21
C ILE A 208 -2.69 2.28 10.45
N ILE A 209 -3.24 1.07 10.48
CA ILE A 209 -4.48 0.73 9.75
C ILE A 209 -5.68 1.49 10.32
N ALA A 210 -5.80 1.64 11.64
CA ALA A 210 -6.88 2.40 12.27
C ALA A 210 -6.89 3.87 11.83
N ALA A 211 -5.71 4.50 11.77
CA ALA A 211 -5.59 5.88 11.28
C ALA A 211 -6.04 5.98 9.81
N GLN A 212 -5.64 5.03 8.96
CA GLN A 212 -6.02 5.00 7.55
C GLN A 212 -7.52 4.70 7.34
N LEU A 213 -8.13 3.82 8.14
CA LEU A 213 -9.57 3.55 8.11
C LEU A 213 -10.37 4.79 8.55
N SER A 214 -9.90 5.52 9.57
CA SER A 214 -10.50 6.78 9.98
C SER A 214 -10.46 7.81 8.86
N ALA A 215 -9.33 7.95 8.17
CA ALA A 215 -9.19 8.83 7.01
C ALA A 215 -10.06 8.39 5.82
N ALA A 216 -10.19 7.08 5.55
CA ALA A 216 -11.11 6.55 4.55
C ALA A 216 -12.56 6.94 4.84
N LYS A 217 -12.99 6.87 6.11
CA LYS A 217 -14.33 7.22 6.55
C LYS A 217 -14.59 8.73 6.45
N THR A 218 -13.70 9.53 6.98
CA THR A 218 -13.92 10.99 7.14
C THR A 218 -13.47 11.80 5.93
N GLY A 219 -12.45 11.34 5.20
CA GLY A 219 -11.77 12.11 4.17
C GLY A 219 -10.94 13.27 4.71
N GLN A 220 -10.75 13.32 6.00
CA GLN A 220 -9.96 14.37 6.64
C GLN A 220 -8.48 14.04 6.52
N LEU A 221 -7.70 15.07 6.27
CA LEU A 221 -6.25 14.99 6.37
C LEU A 221 -5.83 14.82 7.83
N PRO A 222 -4.66 14.20 8.09
CA PRO A 222 -4.10 14.17 9.43
C PRO A 222 -4.02 15.59 10.02
N ASP A 223 -4.39 15.70 11.30
CA ASP A 223 -4.41 16.98 12.00
C ASP A 223 -3.04 17.69 11.94
N PRO A 224 -2.94 18.88 11.33
CA PRO A 224 -1.70 19.63 11.28
C PRO A 224 -1.29 20.24 12.62
N GLU A 225 -2.22 20.40 13.58
CA GLU A 225 -1.97 20.95 14.93
C GLU A 225 -1.59 19.86 15.95
N ALA A 226 -1.49 18.58 15.52
CA ALA A 226 -0.98 17.54 16.40
C ALA A 226 0.47 17.84 16.84
N ASP A 227 0.89 17.28 17.99
CA ASP A 227 2.20 17.51 18.61
C ASP A 227 3.38 17.40 17.62
N LEU A 228 3.24 16.50 16.64
CA LEU A 228 4.20 16.37 15.53
C LEU A 228 3.44 16.35 14.20
N PRO A 229 3.88 17.10 13.18
CA PRO A 229 3.30 17.06 11.85
C PRO A 229 3.61 15.73 11.12
N VAL A 230 2.81 15.42 10.10
CA VAL A 230 3.17 14.39 9.12
C VAL A 230 4.47 14.81 8.43
N SER A 231 5.34 13.85 8.13
CA SER A 231 6.63 14.13 7.48
C SER A 231 6.46 14.88 6.16
N ASP A 232 6.94 16.11 6.09
CA ASP A 232 6.89 16.95 4.88
C ASP A 232 7.55 16.26 3.68
N LEU A 233 8.64 15.54 3.91
CA LEU A 233 9.41 14.86 2.85
C LEU A 233 8.62 13.72 2.20
N LEU A 234 7.90 12.94 3.02
CA LEU A 234 7.06 11.84 2.53
C LEU A 234 5.73 12.36 1.98
N SER A 235 5.20 13.44 2.54
CA SER A 235 3.98 14.07 2.04
C SER A 235 4.09 14.47 0.58
N VAL A 236 5.24 15.02 0.14
CA VAL A 236 5.47 15.37 -1.28
C VAL A 236 5.32 14.16 -2.21
N VAL A 237 5.82 12.98 -1.79
CA VAL A 237 5.67 11.73 -2.58
C VAL A 237 4.21 11.30 -2.65
N VAL A 238 3.48 11.43 -1.55
CA VAL A 238 2.04 11.07 -1.49
C VAL A 238 1.19 12.05 -2.30
N GLU A 239 1.50 13.35 -2.22
CA GLU A 239 0.76 14.38 -2.98
C GLU A 239 0.87 14.15 -4.50
N ASP A 240 2.10 13.94 -5.01
CA ASP A 240 2.31 13.61 -6.43
C ASP A 240 1.55 12.33 -6.84
N LEU A 241 1.64 11.28 -6.03
CA LEU A 241 0.95 10.02 -6.29
C LEU A 241 -0.58 10.20 -6.32
N ALA A 242 -1.12 10.98 -5.37
CA ALA A 242 -2.57 11.24 -5.28
C ALA A 242 -3.06 12.10 -6.46
N ASP A 243 -2.31 13.12 -6.87
CA ASP A 243 -2.65 13.96 -8.03
C ASP A 243 -2.71 13.13 -9.32
N ARG A 244 -1.74 12.24 -9.51
CA ARG A 244 -1.72 11.31 -10.65
C ARG A 244 -2.88 10.31 -10.58
N TRP A 245 -3.21 9.81 -9.38
CA TRP A 245 -4.35 8.93 -9.17
C TRP A 245 -5.66 9.61 -9.57
N GLU A 246 -5.92 10.82 -9.08
CA GLU A 246 -7.11 11.59 -9.42
C GLU A 246 -7.21 11.86 -10.94
N THR A 247 -6.06 12.14 -11.59
CA THR A 247 -5.99 12.35 -13.03
C THR A 247 -6.35 11.09 -13.82
N VAL A 248 -5.77 9.94 -13.44
CA VAL A 248 -5.97 8.67 -14.15
C VAL A 248 -7.39 8.12 -13.92
N THR A 249 -7.94 8.32 -12.73
CA THR A 249 -9.27 7.81 -12.37
C THR A 249 -10.43 8.77 -12.68
N ALA A 250 -10.14 10.00 -13.16
CA ALA A 250 -11.18 10.94 -13.55
C ALA A 250 -12.10 10.36 -14.63
N PRO A 251 -13.43 10.55 -14.54
CA PRO A 251 -14.36 10.15 -15.60
C PRO A 251 -13.94 10.75 -16.95
N ARG A 252 -14.13 9.98 -18.03
CA ARG A 252 -13.92 10.46 -19.42
C ARG A 252 -15.10 11.28 -19.89
#